data_68edf8d14e127cb1bcf30d41e7d8c4dd
#
_entry.id   68edf8d14e127cb1bcf30d41e7d8c4dd
#
_cell.length_a   1.000
_cell.length_b   1.000
_cell.length_c   1.000
_cell.angle_alpha   90.00
_cell.angle_beta   90.00
_cell.angle_gamma   90.00
#
_symmetry.space_group_name_H-M   'P 1'
#
loop_
_entity.id
_entity.type
_entity.pdbx_description
1 polymer ?
#
loop_
_entity_poly.entity_id
_entity_poly.type
_entity_poly.pdbx_seq_one_letter_code
_entity_poly.pdbx_strand_id
1 'polypeptide(L)'
;MSYGLMIAVQFDRQDIFDRLWRWGTKYMQHQEGPLKGYFAWSCKTDGTRNSQGPASDGELYYVTALIFASNRWGNDTGINYLAEAQNILNCSMEKDGTNRVMPFINVEHKLITFVPDIHGGRFTDPSYHVPAFYEVWARWANDGRADFWRECAERSREYLHKSIHPVTGLNPDYNNYDGSLLGNNRIIGDAFRFDSWRVPMNIALDYSWTCADKEWQQEYGNKIQDFLYSQGIDTFVDQYNVDGTQVKDTLRAGEHKALRHSLGLVATSAAASLMCTHEKSREFVDKLWNAKHEPYEDGYFDAYYDGLLRLFAFMHLSGNYRIIFPEK
;
A
#
# COMPACT_ATOMS: atom_id res chain seq x y z
N MET A 1 7.66 6.75 6.76
CA MET A 1 8.41 6.01 7.82
C MET A 1 8.15 4.51 7.73
N SER A 2 6.92 4.05 7.70
CA SER A 2 6.57 2.62 7.66
C SER A 2 7.19 1.88 6.46
N TYR A 3 7.19 2.46 5.27
CA TYR A 3 7.92 1.93 4.12
C TYR A 3 9.42 1.76 4.40
N GLY A 4 10.05 2.74 5.06
CA GLY A 4 11.45 2.66 5.45
C GLY A 4 11.74 1.52 6.42
N LEU A 5 10.83 1.27 7.38
CA LEU A 5 10.93 0.11 8.28
C LEU A 5 10.82 -1.22 7.52
N MET A 6 9.85 -1.33 6.60
CA MET A 6 9.70 -2.52 5.78
C MET A 6 10.95 -2.79 4.94
N ILE A 7 11.50 -1.76 4.30
CA ILE A 7 12.73 -1.88 3.53
C ILE A 7 13.89 -2.32 4.44
N ALA A 8 14.05 -1.66 5.60
CA ALA A 8 15.14 -1.97 6.52
C ALA A 8 15.08 -3.42 7.03
N VAL A 9 13.88 -3.92 7.38
CA VAL A 9 13.74 -5.30 7.86
C VAL A 9 13.97 -6.31 6.74
N GLN A 10 13.59 -6.02 5.50
CA GLN A 10 13.83 -6.92 4.37
C GLN A 10 15.33 -7.03 4.03
N PHE A 11 16.09 -5.96 4.18
CA PHE A 11 17.55 -5.93 3.96
C PHE A 11 18.40 -6.22 5.21
N ASP A 12 17.77 -6.71 6.29
CA ASP A 12 18.48 -7.06 7.55
C ASP A 12 19.28 -5.87 8.15
N ARG A 13 18.68 -4.68 8.12
CA ARG A 13 19.28 -3.45 8.63
C ARG A 13 18.60 -3.00 9.92
N GLN A 14 18.83 -3.77 11.01
CA GLN A 14 18.29 -3.45 12.34
C GLN A 14 18.69 -2.05 12.81
N ASP A 15 19.92 -1.63 12.54
CA ASP A 15 20.45 -0.30 12.90
C ASP A 15 19.62 0.84 12.28
N ILE A 16 19.17 0.68 11.04
CA ILE A 16 18.31 1.65 10.35
C ILE A 16 16.88 1.54 10.88
N PHE A 17 16.37 0.30 11.01
CA PHE A 17 15.02 0.04 11.52
C PHE A 17 14.80 0.71 12.88
N ASP A 18 15.67 0.46 13.82
CA ASP A 18 15.58 1.00 15.19
C ASP A 18 15.62 2.52 15.23
N ARG A 19 16.45 3.15 14.43
CA ARG A 19 16.51 4.62 14.34
C ARG A 19 15.21 5.19 13.78
N LEU A 20 14.68 4.58 12.70
CA LEU A 20 13.42 5.00 12.08
C LEU A 20 12.24 4.78 13.05
N TRP A 21 12.21 3.64 13.74
CA TRP A 21 11.17 3.34 14.74
C TRP A 21 11.18 4.36 15.89
N ARG A 22 12.34 4.57 16.51
CA ARG A 22 12.46 5.55 17.61
C ARG A 22 12.10 6.97 17.18
N TRP A 23 12.46 7.35 15.95
CA TRP A 23 12.07 8.65 15.41
C TRP A 23 10.55 8.73 15.17
N GLY A 24 9.97 7.72 14.55
CA GLY A 24 8.54 7.65 14.28
C GLY A 24 7.69 7.69 15.56
N THR A 25 8.04 6.89 16.55
CA THR A 25 7.33 6.87 17.85
C THR A 25 7.46 8.19 18.60
N LYS A 26 8.61 8.85 18.53
CA LYS A 26 8.83 10.12 19.21
C LYS A 26 8.07 11.29 18.59
N TYR A 27 8.02 11.36 17.26
CA TYR A 27 7.53 12.56 16.58
C TYR A 27 6.19 12.35 15.86
N MET A 28 5.90 11.16 15.36
CA MET A 28 4.69 10.89 14.59
C MET A 28 3.61 10.20 15.41
N GLN A 29 3.96 9.27 16.31
CA GLN A 29 2.97 8.52 17.10
C GLN A 29 2.32 9.40 18.15
N HIS A 30 1.00 9.28 18.26
CA HIS A 30 0.25 9.89 19.36
C HIS A 30 0.35 9.02 20.62
N GLN A 31 0.91 9.58 21.68
CA GLN A 31 1.11 8.87 22.94
C GLN A 31 -0.10 8.96 23.89
N GLU A 32 -0.99 9.92 23.65
CA GLU A 32 -2.18 10.21 24.46
C GLU A 32 -3.34 10.73 23.59
N GLY A 33 -4.48 10.94 24.21
CA GLY A 33 -5.67 11.49 23.57
C GLY A 33 -6.37 10.50 22.62
N PRO A 34 -7.36 10.98 21.85
CA PRO A 34 -8.20 10.12 21.00
C PRO A 34 -7.42 9.34 19.95
N LEU A 35 -6.35 9.93 19.40
CA LEU A 35 -5.50 9.32 18.37
C LEU A 35 -4.39 8.42 18.93
N LYS A 36 -4.35 8.18 20.26
CA LYS A 36 -3.33 7.34 20.88
C LYS A 36 -3.11 6.04 20.09
N GLY A 37 -1.83 5.73 19.83
CA GLY A 37 -1.39 4.56 19.09
C GLY A 37 -1.24 4.79 17.58
N TYR A 38 -1.94 5.76 17.00
CA TYR A 38 -1.85 6.12 15.59
C TYR A 38 -0.69 7.08 15.29
N PHE A 39 -0.25 7.09 14.05
CA PHE A 39 0.84 7.93 13.57
C PHE A 39 0.31 9.07 12.69
N ALA A 40 0.80 10.29 12.90
CA ALA A 40 0.59 11.38 11.96
C ALA A 40 1.18 10.99 10.59
N TRP A 41 0.40 11.08 9.52
CA TRP A 41 0.85 10.59 8.22
C TRP A 41 1.99 11.43 7.61
N SER A 42 2.10 12.70 7.98
CA SER A 42 3.08 13.63 7.44
C SER A 42 3.76 14.46 8.53
N CYS A 43 5.08 14.51 8.49
CA CYS A 43 5.92 15.20 9.45
C CYS A 43 7.16 15.77 8.75
N LYS A 44 7.59 16.94 9.18
CA LYS A 44 8.87 17.53 8.76
C LYS A 44 10.04 16.80 9.39
N THR A 45 11.23 16.99 8.85
CA THR A 45 12.48 16.40 9.37
C THR A 45 12.87 16.88 10.77
N ASP A 46 12.35 18.03 11.21
CA ASP A 46 12.52 18.56 12.56
C ASP A 46 11.55 17.96 13.60
N GLY A 47 10.63 17.10 13.14
CA GLY A 47 9.60 16.48 13.97
C GLY A 47 8.28 17.25 14.02
N THR A 48 8.16 18.40 13.36
CA THR A 48 6.89 19.14 13.30
C THR A 48 5.90 18.39 12.44
N ARG A 49 4.72 18.06 12.96
CA ARG A 49 3.67 17.38 12.19
C ARG A 49 3.00 18.34 11.21
N ASN A 50 2.92 17.95 9.95
CA ASN A 50 2.16 18.67 8.92
C ASN A 50 0.65 18.38 9.05
N SER A 51 0.31 17.18 9.55
CA SER A 51 -1.05 16.75 9.84
C SER A 51 -1.07 15.95 11.13
N GLN A 52 -2.17 16.01 11.87
CA GLN A 52 -2.37 15.18 13.07
C GLN A 52 -3.03 13.84 12.73
N GLY A 53 -3.73 13.75 11.60
CA GLY A 53 -4.46 12.53 11.22
C GLY A 53 -3.53 11.39 10.80
N PRO A 54 -3.93 10.16 11.05
CA PRO A 54 -3.28 8.97 10.52
C PRO A 54 -3.70 8.69 9.07
N ALA A 55 -2.98 7.81 8.39
CA ALA A 55 -3.36 7.19 7.14
C ALA A 55 -3.24 5.67 7.31
N SER A 56 -4.32 4.94 7.03
CA SER A 56 -4.45 3.52 7.40
C SER A 56 -3.38 2.61 6.77
N ASP A 57 -2.91 2.96 5.57
CA ASP A 57 -1.81 2.22 4.92
C ASP A 57 -0.49 2.33 5.71
N GLY A 58 -0.26 3.45 6.38
CA GLY A 58 0.91 3.63 7.24
C GLY A 58 0.93 2.63 8.39
N GLU A 59 -0.19 2.51 9.10
CA GLU A 59 -0.36 1.57 10.21
C GLU A 59 -0.20 0.11 9.76
N LEU A 60 -0.74 -0.23 8.60
CA LEU A 60 -0.62 -1.56 8.00
C LEU A 60 0.85 -1.97 7.81
N TYR A 61 1.65 -1.08 7.25
CA TYR A 61 3.08 -1.32 7.06
C TYR A 61 3.87 -1.31 8.37
N TYR A 62 3.52 -0.45 9.35
CA TYR A 62 4.15 -0.47 10.67
C TYR A 62 3.98 -1.84 11.35
N VAL A 63 2.74 -2.33 11.43
CA VAL A 63 2.45 -3.63 12.07
C VAL A 63 3.21 -4.76 11.40
N THR A 64 3.16 -4.85 10.08
CA THR A 64 3.81 -5.93 9.34
C THR A 64 5.34 -5.88 9.47
N ALA A 65 5.93 -4.69 9.38
CA ALA A 65 7.37 -4.51 9.54
C ALA A 65 7.86 -4.86 10.96
N LEU A 66 7.07 -4.53 11.99
CA LEU A 66 7.36 -4.89 13.38
C LEU A 66 7.26 -6.41 13.62
N ILE A 67 6.27 -7.08 13.05
CA ILE A 67 6.16 -8.55 13.11
C ILE A 67 7.39 -9.19 12.44
N PHE A 68 7.80 -8.69 11.29
CA PHE A 68 9.01 -9.18 10.63
C PHE A 68 10.28 -8.89 11.42
N ALA A 69 10.37 -7.74 12.09
CA ALA A 69 11.48 -7.42 12.97
C ALA A 69 11.55 -8.39 14.17
N SER A 70 10.39 -8.69 14.77
CA SER A 70 10.28 -9.71 15.82
C SER A 70 10.74 -11.08 15.33
N ASN A 71 10.32 -11.49 14.15
CA ASN A 71 10.67 -12.78 13.56
C ASN A 71 12.17 -12.87 13.21
N ARG A 72 12.81 -11.78 12.83
CA ARG A 72 14.21 -11.74 12.38
C ARG A 72 15.20 -11.52 13.51
N TRP A 73 14.89 -10.62 14.43
CA TRP A 73 15.84 -10.15 15.44
C TRP A 73 15.42 -10.48 16.87
N GLY A 74 14.24 -11.09 17.05
CA GLY A 74 13.67 -11.34 18.39
C GLY A 74 13.13 -10.07 19.05
N ASN A 75 12.85 -10.16 20.36
CA ASN A 75 12.18 -9.10 21.11
C ASN A 75 12.99 -8.55 22.28
N ASP A 76 14.21 -9.05 22.49
CA ASP A 76 15.08 -8.71 23.62
C ASP A 76 16.23 -7.75 23.23
N THR A 77 16.03 -6.98 22.14
CA THR A 77 17.06 -6.11 21.53
C THR A 77 16.98 -4.64 21.98
N GLY A 78 16.23 -4.35 23.05
CA GLY A 78 15.94 -2.98 23.52
C GLY A 78 14.67 -2.38 22.91
N ILE A 79 14.05 -3.08 21.94
CA ILE A 79 12.70 -2.85 21.42
C ILE A 79 12.00 -4.22 21.39
N ASN A 80 10.85 -4.32 22.03
CA ASN A 80 9.98 -5.48 21.89
C ASN A 80 9.08 -5.28 20.66
N TYR A 81 9.56 -5.64 19.48
CA TYR A 81 8.87 -5.39 18.21
C TYR A 81 7.47 -6.01 18.16
N LEU A 82 7.30 -7.21 18.70
CA LEU A 82 5.97 -7.85 18.71
C LEU A 82 4.99 -7.10 19.61
N ALA A 83 5.43 -6.66 20.80
CA ALA A 83 4.59 -5.88 21.67
C ALA A 83 4.21 -4.52 21.05
N GLU A 84 5.10 -3.90 20.30
CA GLU A 84 4.80 -2.66 19.57
C GLU A 84 3.77 -2.88 18.46
N ALA A 85 3.88 -3.98 17.69
CA ALA A 85 2.86 -4.35 16.70
C ALA A 85 1.49 -4.58 17.35
N GLN A 86 1.46 -5.34 18.46
CA GLN A 86 0.24 -5.61 19.23
C GLN A 86 -0.37 -4.32 19.82
N ASN A 87 0.46 -3.39 20.27
CA ASN A 87 0.00 -2.10 20.78
C ASN A 87 -0.72 -1.29 19.70
N ILE A 88 -0.19 -1.22 18.47
CA ILE A 88 -0.86 -0.54 17.35
C ILE A 88 -2.21 -1.21 17.04
N LEU A 89 -2.24 -2.54 16.94
CA LEU A 89 -3.46 -3.30 16.67
C LEU A 89 -4.51 -3.10 17.77
N ASN A 90 -4.12 -3.22 19.03
CA ASN A 90 -5.02 -3.06 20.17
C ASN A 90 -5.56 -1.64 20.26
N CYS A 91 -4.68 -0.64 20.18
CA CYS A 91 -5.11 0.76 20.20
C CYS A 91 -6.08 1.09 19.06
N SER A 92 -5.92 0.47 17.90
CA SER A 92 -6.85 0.63 16.78
C SER A 92 -8.19 -0.05 17.07
N MET A 93 -8.18 -1.32 17.44
CA MET A 93 -9.40 -2.13 17.60
C MET A 93 -10.25 -1.69 18.81
N GLU A 94 -9.70 -0.90 19.72
CA GLU A 94 -10.43 -0.26 20.84
C GLU A 94 -11.17 1.01 20.41
N LYS A 95 -10.93 1.56 19.21
CA LYS A 95 -11.64 2.74 18.71
C LYS A 95 -13.08 2.38 18.35
N ASP A 96 -14.03 3.21 18.75
CA ASP A 96 -15.46 2.97 18.59
C ASP A 96 -16.22 4.13 17.91
N GLY A 97 -15.48 5.09 17.35
CA GLY A 97 -16.05 6.33 16.79
C GLY A 97 -16.15 7.48 17.78
N THR A 98 -15.92 7.22 19.07
CA THR A 98 -15.82 8.29 20.07
C THR A 98 -14.70 9.26 19.68
N ASN A 99 -14.95 10.57 19.89
CA ASN A 99 -14.05 11.63 19.42
C ASN A 99 -13.72 11.57 17.91
N ARG A 100 -14.62 10.96 17.11
CA ARG A 100 -14.54 10.85 15.65
C ARG A 100 -13.40 9.94 15.14
N VAL A 101 -12.79 9.13 16.01
CA VAL A 101 -11.70 8.21 15.67
C VAL A 101 -12.25 6.78 15.55
N MET A 102 -11.92 6.13 14.45
CA MET A 102 -12.37 4.78 14.08
C MET A 102 -11.17 3.82 14.07
N PRO A 103 -11.40 2.49 14.08
CA PRO A 103 -10.36 1.54 13.72
C PRO A 103 -9.88 1.77 12.28
N PHE A 104 -8.60 1.49 12.01
CA PHE A 104 -8.12 1.55 10.61
C PHE A 104 -8.59 0.35 9.77
N ILE A 105 -9.15 -0.68 10.40
CA ILE A 105 -9.93 -1.74 9.75
C ILE A 105 -11.40 -1.56 10.13
N ASN A 106 -12.26 -1.44 9.14
CA ASN A 106 -13.70 -1.49 9.36
C ASN A 106 -14.09 -2.90 9.82
N VAL A 107 -14.59 -3.03 11.04
CA VAL A 107 -14.84 -4.34 11.68
C VAL A 107 -16.01 -5.08 11.02
N GLU A 108 -17.02 -4.36 10.54
CA GLU A 108 -18.19 -4.93 9.86
C GLU A 108 -17.82 -5.50 8.48
N HIS A 109 -17.13 -4.70 7.67
CA HIS A 109 -16.72 -5.09 6.33
C HIS A 109 -15.44 -5.95 6.32
N LYS A 110 -14.64 -5.91 7.39
CA LYS A 110 -13.30 -6.53 7.48
C LYS A 110 -12.34 -6.03 6.39
N LEU A 111 -12.48 -4.76 6.07
CA LEU A 111 -11.70 -4.06 5.06
C LEU A 111 -11.03 -2.83 5.65
N ILE A 112 -9.87 -2.47 5.10
CA ILE A 112 -9.15 -1.28 5.53
C ILE A 112 -9.94 -0.01 5.21
N THR A 113 -9.92 0.98 6.11
CA THR A 113 -10.52 2.29 5.87
C THR A 113 -9.53 3.19 5.13
N PHE A 114 -10.02 4.19 4.40
CA PHE A 114 -9.11 5.20 3.83
C PHE A 114 -8.40 5.98 4.93
N VAL A 115 -9.14 6.62 5.83
CA VAL A 115 -8.61 7.27 7.03
C VAL A 115 -9.44 6.80 8.23
N PRO A 116 -8.84 6.49 9.38
CA PRO A 116 -9.56 5.98 10.54
C PRO A 116 -10.27 7.09 11.32
N ASP A 117 -11.19 7.78 10.65
CA ASP A 117 -12.11 8.74 11.23
C ASP A 117 -13.54 8.51 10.72
N ILE A 118 -14.52 9.20 11.29
CA ILE A 118 -15.94 9.03 10.95
C ILE A 118 -16.30 9.44 9.50
N HIS A 119 -15.42 10.10 8.77
CA HIS A 119 -15.62 10.46 7.36
C HIS A 119 -14.85 9.53 6.44
N GLY A 120 -13.53 9.40 6.64
CA GLY A 120 -12.68 8.51 5.86
C GLY A 120 -12.93 7.03 6.12
N GLY A 121 -13.50 6.69 7.28
CA GLY A 121 -13.92 5.34 7.62
C GLY A 121 -15.20 4.86 6.91
N ARG A 122 -15.82 5.69 6.06
CA ARG A 122 -17.01 5.31 5.28
C ARG A 122 -16.70 4.69 3.94
N PHE A 123 -15.45 4.75 3.51
CA PHE A 123 -14.97 4.24 2.23
C PHE A 123 -13.54 3.72 2.37
N THR A 124 -13.03 3.13 1.31
CA THR A 124 -11.70 2.53 1.28
C THR A 124 -10.91 2.99 0.05
N ASP A 125 -9.63 2.69 0.04
CA ASP A 125 -8.71 2.86 -1.07
C ASP A 125 -8.25 1.47 -1.53
N PRO A 126 -8.47 1.07 -2.80
CA PRO A 126 -8.03 -0.22 -3.31
C PRO A 126 -6.54 -0.50 -3.09
N SER A 127 -5.70 0.54 -3.12
CA SER A 127 -4.26 0.42 -2.93
C SER A 127 -3.83 0.15 -1.48
N TYR A 128 -4.74 0.31 -0.52
CA TYR A 128 -4.49 0.00 0.88
C TYR A 128 -4.70 -1.49 1.20
N HIS A 129 -5.35 -2.24 0.27
CA HIS A 129 -5.58 -3.67 0.45
C HIS A 129 -4.32 -4.47 0.13
N VAL A 130 -3.73 -5.06 1.17
CA VAL A 130 -2.57 -5.95 1.08
C VAL A 130 -2.91 -7.25 1.81
N PRO A 131 -3.71 -8.15 1.21
CA PRO A 131 -4.19 -9.37 1.88
C PRO A 131 -3.06 -10.24 2.42
N ALA A 132 -1.90 -10.27 1.77
CA ALA A 132 -0.70 -10.95 2.25
C ALA A 132 -0.26 -10.51 3.67
N PHE A 133 -0.48 -9.25 4.04
CA PHE A 133 -0.12 -8.76 5.38
C PHE A 133 -1.05 -9.32 6.45
N TYR A 134 -2.34 -9.44 6.17
CA TYR A 134 -3.28 -10.04 7.12
C TYR A 134 -2.99 -11.53 7.34
N GLU A 135 -2.48 -12.25 6.34
CA GLU A 135 -1.98 -13.63 6.51
C GLU A 135 -0.76 -13.68 7.46
N VAL A 136 0.13 -12.70 7.37
CA VAL A 136 1.25 -12.56 8.31
C VAL A 136 0.75 -12.28 9.72
N TRP A 137 -0.25 -11.39 9.88
CA TRP A 137 -0.82 -11.07 11.19
C TRP A 137 -1.55 -12.25 11.79
N ALA A 138 -2.33 -13.00 11.00
CA ALA A 138 -2.99 -14.22 11.44
C ALA A 138 -2.03 -15.26 12.01
N ARG A 139 -0.80 -15.30 11.48
CA ARG A 139 0.22 -16.26 11.90
C ARG A 139 1.03 -15.80 13.12
N TRP A 140 1.36 -14.51 13.21
CA TRP A 140 2.40 -14.06 14.15
C TRP A 140 2.08 -12.81 14.96
N ALA A 141 0.95 -12.14 14.77
CA ALA A 141 0.59 -11.01 15.64
C ALA A 141 0.35 -11.43 17.09
N ASN A 142 -0.09 -12.67 17.32
CA ASN A 142 -0.37 -13.22 18.65
C ASN A 142 -1.27 -12.30 19.51
N ASP A 143 -2.22 -11.62 18.86
CA ASP A 143 -3.12 -10.65 19.47
C ASP A 143 -4.52 -11.22 19.79
N GLY A 144 -4.69 -12.53 19.62
CA GLY A 144 -5.95 -13.23 19.83
C GLY A 144 -6.97 -13.12 18.70
N ARG A 145 -6.60 -12.48 17.55
CA ARG A 145 -7.52 -12.17 16.43
C ARG A 145 -7.16 -12.94 15.14
N ALA A 146 -6.49 -14.08 15.21
CA ALA A 146 -5.99 -14.79 14.03
C ALA A 146 -7.08 -15.08 12.99
N ASP A 147 -8.27 -15.50 13.41
CA ASP A 147 -9.38 -15.77 12.49
C ASP A 147 -9.92 -14.49 11.85
N PHE A 148 -10.01 -13.40 12.61
CA PHE A 148 -10.41 -12.10 12.09
C PHE A 148 -9.44 -11.61 10.99
N TRP A 149 -8.13 -11.81 11.18
CA TRP A 149 -7.14 -11.41 10.16
C TRP A 149 -7.20 -12.29 8.91
N ARG A 150 -7.50 -13.61 9.03
CA ARG A 150 -7.76 -14.47 7.87
C ARG A 150 -8.98 -13.99 7.08
N GLU A 151 -10.07 -13.67 7.78
CA GLU A 151 -11.25 -13.11 7.14
C GLU A 151 -10.96 -11.75 6.47
N CYS A 152 -10.13 -10.89 7.05
CA CYS A 152 -9.68 -9.65 6.40
C CYS A 152 -8.93 -9.92 5.10
N ALA A 153 -8.08 -10.96 5.06
CA ALA A 153 -7.36 -11.34 3.85
C ALA A 153 -8.33 -11.81 2.74
N GLU A 154 -9.27 -12.69 3.08
CA GLU A 154 -10.30 -13.20 2.17
C GLU A 154 -11.17 -12.05 1.64
N ARG A 155 -11.70 -11.20 2.53
CA ARG A 155 -12.53 -10.06 2.16
C ARG A 155 -11.79 -9.05 1.29
N SER A 156 -10.51 -8.82 1.53
CA SER A 156 -9.70 -7.94 0.68
C SER A 156 -9.54 -8.49 -0.74
N ARG A 157 -9.36 -9.81 -0.91
CA ARG A 157 -9.33 -10.45 -2.24
C ARG A 157 -10.67 -10.31 -2.95
N GLU A 158 -11.78 -10.67 -2.28
CA GLU A 158 -13.14 -10.50 -2.82
C GLU A 158 -13.44 -9.04 -3.21
N TYR A 159 -12.99 -8.09 -2.40
CA TYR A 159 -13.15 -6.67 -2.67
C TYR A 159 -12.38 -6.25 -3.93
N LEU A 160 -11.11 -6.68 -4.07
CA LEU A 160 -10.30 -6.35 -5.25
C LEU A 160 -10.95 -6.86 -6.55
N HIS A 161 -11.59 -8.04 -6.54
CA HIS A 161 -12.36 -8.54 -7.69
C HIS A 161 -13.48 -7.58 -8.13
N LYS A 162 -14.10 -6.88 -7.18
CA LYS A 162 -15.23 -5.97 -7.43
C LYS A 162 -14.80 -4.54 -7.76
N SER A 163 -13.67 -4.09 -7.20
CA SER A 163 -13.18 -2.73 -7.35
C SER A 163 -12.46 -2.50 -8.67
N ILE A 164 -11.98 -3.57 -9.30
CA ILE A 164 -11.18 -3.54 -10.52
C ILE A 164 -12.09 -3.62 -11.75
N HIS A 165 -11.86 -2.71 -12.70
CA HIS A 165 -12.64 -2.68 -13.94
C HIS A 165 -12.39 -3.95 -14.78
N PRO A 166 -13.45 -4.66 -15.20
CA PRO A 166 -13.35 -6.01 -15.75
C PRO A 166 -12.61 -6.10 -17.10
N VAL A 167 -12.52 -4.99 -17.83
CA VAL A 167 -11.87 -4.95 -19.15
C VAL A 167 -10.45 -4.43 -19.08
N THR A 168 -10.23 -3.31 -18.36
CA THR A 168 -8.93 -2.62 -18.35
C THR A 168 -7.98 -3.10 -17.26
N GLY A 169 -8.52 -3.68 -16.17
CA GLY A 169 -7.74 -3.96 -14.97
C GLY A 169 -7.45 -2.72 -14.11
N LEU A 170 -7.93 -1.55 -14.52
CA LEU A 170 -7.77 -0.32 -13.73
C LEU A 170 -8.71 -0.31 -12.53
N ASN A 171 -8.30 0.33 -11.47
CA ASN A 171 -9.07 0.56 -10.27
C ASN A 171 -9.13 2.07 -9.98
N PRO A 172 -10.20 2.58 -9.35
CA PRO A 172 -10.22 3.97 -8.90
C PRO A 172 -9.27 4.18 -7.71
N ASP A 173 -9.04 5.43 -7.39
CA ASP A 173 -8.29 5.86 -6.20
C ASP A 173 -9.06 5.48 -4.92
N TYR A 174 -10.38 5.71 -4.92
CA TYR A 174 -11.27 5.42 -3.80
C TYR A 174 -12.54 4.69 -4.23
N ASN A 175 -13.03 3.77 -3.37
CA ASN A 175 -14.28 3.04 -3.58
C ASN A 175 -15.13 2.98 -2.31
N ASN A 176 -16.42 2.67 -2.51
CA ASN A 176 -17.23 2.09 -1.45
C ASN A 176 -16.73 0.68 -1.08
N TYR A 177 -17.09 0.19 0.09
CA TYR A 177 -16.72 -1.15 0.56
C TYR A 177 -17.26 -2.31 -0.27
N ASP A 178 -18.29 -2.07 -1.09
CA ASP A 178 -18.83 -3.04 -2.04
C ASP A 178 -18.09 -3.06 -3.39
N GLY A 179 -17.06 -2.22 -3.56
CA GLY A 179 -16.28 -2.08 -4.78
C GLY A 179 -16.86 -1.09 -5.80
N SER A 180 -18.00 -0.49 -5.54
CA SER A 180 -18.59 0.53 -6.42
C SER A 180 -17.85 1.86 -6.31
N LEU A 181 -17.91 2.68 -7.37
CA LEU A 181 -17.36 4.03 -7.39
C LEU A 181 -18.05 4.91 -6.34
N LEU A 182 -17.32 5.85 -5.76
CA LEU A 182 -17.86 6.78 -4.78
C LEU A 182 -18.95 7.68 -5.40
N GLY A 183 -18.81 8.03 -6.68
CA GLY A 183 -19.72 8.91 -7.36
C GLY A 183 -19.81 10.31 -6.74
N ASN A 184 -18.78 10.75 -6.02
CA ASN A 184 -18.78 11.98 -5.26
C ASN A 184 -17.87 13.03 -5.92
N ASN A 185 -18.46 14.04 -6.54
CA ASN A 185 -17.73 15.12 -7.21
C ASN A 185 -16.84 15.98 -6.29
N ARG A 186 -16.94 15.84 -4.96
CA ARG A 186 -16.10 16.54 -4.00
C ARG A 186 -14.81 15.76 -3.68
N ILE A 187 -14.86 14.44 -3.84
CA ILE A 187 -13.71 13.55 -3.66
C ILE A 187 -13.41 13.01 -5.06
N ILE A 188 -12.37 13.52 -5.69
CA ILE A 188 -11.95 13.09 -7.02
C ILE A 188 -11.24 11.75 -6.84
N GLY A 189 -12.01 10.66 -6.71
CA GLY A 189 -11.49 9.33 -6.38
C GLY A 189 -11.86 8.26 -7.40
N ASP A 190 -12.70 8.57 -8.38
CA ASP A 190 -13.24 7.58 -9.31
C ASP A 190 -12.30 7.24 -10.50
N ALA A 191 -11.11 7.82 -10.55
CA ALA A 191 -10.10 7.60 -11.60
C ALA A 191 -8.91 6.80 -11.08
N PHE A 192 -8.26 6.06 -11.99
CA PHE A 192 -6.96 5.43 -11.75
C PHE A 192 -5.86 6.50 -11.76
N ARG A 193 -5.16 6.67 -10.63
CA ARG A 193 -4.09 7.67 -10.46
C ARG A 193 -3.37 7.46 -9.12
N PHE A 194 -2.21 8.06 -8.94
CA PHE A 194 -1.44 8.11 -7.68
C PHE A 194 -1.47 6.81 -6.87
N ASP A 195 -2.30 6.75 -5.83
CA ASP A 195 -2.37 5.61 -4.93
C ASP A 195 -2.81 4.34 -5.63
N SER A 196 -3.68 4.43 -6.64
CA SER A 196 -4.13 3.32 -7.48
C SER A 196 -2.98 2.54 -8.12
N TRP A 197 -1.83 3.17 -8.40
CA TRP A 197 -0.68 2.50 -9.01
C TRP A 197 -0.12 1.36 -8.15
N ARG A 198 -0.34 1.38 -6.84
CA ARG A 198 0.14 0.34 -5.92
C ARG A 198 -0.61 -0.99 -6.05
N VAL A 199 -1.84 -0.98 -6.56
CA VAL A 199 -2.69 -2.18 -6.63
C VAL A 199 -2.03 -3.33 -7.41
N PRO A 200 -1.46 -3.14 -8.60
CA PRO A 200 -0.78 -4.22 -9.32
C PRO A 200 0.36 -4.85 -8.51
N MET A 201 1.14 -4.03 -7.80
CA MET A 201 2.23 -4.50 -6.95
C MET A 201 1.73 -5.24 -5.70
N ASN A 202 0.64 -4.77 -5.07
CA ASN A 202 0.05 -5.41 -3.89
C ASN A 202 -0.56 -6.78 -4.22
N ILE A 203 -1.21 -6.91 -5.38
CA ILE A 203 -1.75 -8.20 -5.86
C ILE A 203 -0.59 -9.14 -6.21
N ALA A 204 0.46 -8.64 -6.86
CA ALA A 204 1.67 -9.44 -7.13
C ALA A 204 2.37 -9.91 -5.84
N LEU A 205 2.31 -9.10 -4.77
CA LEU A 205 2.80 -9.51 -3.46
C LEU A 205 2.01 -10.69 -2.90
N ASP A 206 0.68 -10.58 -2.90
CA ASP A 206 -0.21 -11.64 -2.42
C ASP A 206 -0.02 -12.93 -3.25
N TYR A 207 0.09 -12.79 -4.57
CA TYR A 207 0.43 -13.92 -5.45
C TYR A 207 1.74 -14.59 -5.04
N SER A 208 2.80 -13.80 -4.83
CA SER A 208 4.13 -14.32 -4.52
C SER A 208 4.22 -14.97 -3.14
N TRP A 209 3.46 -14.46 -2.16
CA TRP A 209 3.55 -14.92 -0.77
C TRP A 209 2.57 -16.04 -0.44
N THR A 210 1.41 -16.06 -1.07
CA THR A 210 0.30 -16.95 -0.66
C THR A 210 -0.22 -17.84 -1.78
N CYS A 211 -0.22 -17.36 -3.02
CA CYS A 211 -0.92 -17.99 -4.16
C CYS A 211 -2.42 -18.27 -3.86
N ALA A 212 -3.03 -17.54 -2.94
CA ALA A 212 -4.37 -17.88 -2.44
C ALA A 212 -5.49 -17.64 -3.47
N ASP A 213 -5.25 -16.78 -4.46
CA ASP A 213 -6.21 -16.41 -5.50
C ASP A 213 -5.55 -16.42 -6.89
N LYS A 214 -4.76 -17.47 -7.13
CA LYS A 214 -3.80 -17.57 -8.22
C LYS A 214 -4.38 -17.29 -9.60
N GLU A 215 -5.49 -17.95 -9.94
CA GLU A 215 -6.08 -17.86 -11.28
C GLU A 215 -6.53 -16.44 -11.59
N TRP A 216 -7.25 -15.81 -10.66
CA TRP A 216 -7.69 -14.43 -10.83
C TRP A 216 -6.52 -13.44 -10.84
N GLN A 217 -5.52 -13.65 -9.97
CA GLN A 217 -4.33 -12.79 -9.93
C GLN A 217 -3.55 -12.83 -11.25
N GLN A 218 -3.44 -14.00 -11.88
CA GLN A 218 -2.82 -14.14 -13.19
C GLN A 218 -3.66 -13.46 -14.29
N GLU A 219 -4.97 -13.62 -14.27
CA GLU A 219 -5.87 -12.93 -15.20
C GLU A 219 -5.76 -11.41 -15.05
N TYR A 220 -5.77 -10.92 -13.82
CA TYR A 220 -5.60 -9.50 -13.50
C TYR A 220 -4.25 -8.97 -14.00
N GLY A 221 -3.16 -9.66 -13.71
CA GLY A 221 -1.83 -9.26 -14.13
C GLY A 221 -1.69 -9.13 -15.65
N ASN A 222 -2.22 -10.11 -16.39
CA ASN A 222 -2.26 -10.04 -17.84
C ASN A 222 -3.10 -8.85 -18.32
N LYS A 223 -4.27 -8.65 -17.74
CA LYS A 223 -5.22 -7.60 -18.12
C LYS A 223 -4.65 -6.19 -17.95
N ILE A 224 -4.09 -5.88 -16.79
CA ILE A 224 -3.52 -4.54 -16.52
C ILE A 224 -2.31 -4.27 -17.43
N GLN A 225 -1.44 -5.25 -17.65
CA GLN A 225 -0.31 -5.09 -18.54
C GLN A 225 -0.75 -5.00 -20.02
N ASP A 226 -1.74 -5.76 -20.46
CA ASP A 226 -2.30 -5.65 -21.81
C ASP A 226 -2.89 -4.26 -22.04
N PHE A 227 -3.62 -3.71 -21.06
CA PHE A 227 -4.13 -2.34 -21.14
C PHE A 227 -3.00 -1.32 -21.29
N LEU A 228 -2.04 -1.31 -20.35
CA LEU A 228 -0.92 -0.36 -20.39
C LEU A 228 -0.07 -0.51 -21.65
N TYR A 229 0.14 -1.73 -22.10
CA TYR A 229 0.86 -2.03 -23.37
C TYR A 229 0.12 -1.44 -24.57
N SER A 230 -1.22 -1.52 -24.61
CA SER A 230 -2.05 -0.93 -25.66
C SER A 230 -1.98 0.59 -25.72
N GLN A 231 -1.64 1.24 -24.60
CA GLN A 231 -1.41 2.69 -24.53
C GLN A 231 0.02 3.09 -24.95
N GLY A 232 0.87 2.12 -25.27
CA GLY A 232 2.28 2.26 -25.60
C GLY A 232 3.17 2.12 -24.38
N ILE A 233 4.04 1.10 -24.41
CA ILE A 233 4.88 0.74 -23.24
C ILE A 233 5.86 1.84 -22.82
N ASP A 234 6.19 2.77 -23.73
CA ASP A 234 7.06 3.92 -23.47
C ASP A 234 6.29 5.22 -23.21
N THR A 235 4.95 5.19 -23.32
CA THR A 235 4.16 6.42 -23.40
C THR A 235 2.87 6.40 -22.60
N PHE A 236 2.48 5.25 -22.02
CA PHE A 236 1.30 5.23 -21.16
C PHE A 236 1.41 6.28 -20.06
N VAL A 237 0.32 6.94 -19.77
CA VAL A 237 0.29 8.03 -18.78
C VAL A 237 -0.16 7.54 -17.41
N ASP A 238 -0.03 8.38 -16.43
CA ASP A 238 -0.21 8.08 -15.02
C ASP A 238 -1.65 8.26 -14.52
N GLN A 239 -2.59 8.69 -15.38
CA GLN A 239 -3.98 8.88 -15.01
C GLN A 239 -4.93 8.48 -16.13
N TYR A 240 -5.93 7.66 -15.76
CA TYR A 240 -7.00 7.20 -16.64
C TYR A 240 -8.33 7.17 -15.89
N ASN A 241 -9.43 7.37 -16.61
CA ASN A 241 -10.72 6.86 -16.12
C ASN A 241 -10.64 5.32 -16.07
N VAL A 242 -11.39 4.68 -15.19
CA VAL A 242 -11.32 3.21 -15.04
C VAL A 242 -11.72 2.45 -16.30
N ASP A 243 -12.50 3.06 -17.20
CA ASP A 243 -12.85 2.50 -18.51
C ASP A 243 -11.70 2.56 -19.53
N GLY A 244 -10.55 3.12 -19.16
CA GLY A 244 -9.36 3.25 -20.00
C GLY A 244 -9.29 4.54 -20.81
N THR A 245 -10.29 5.39 -20.78
CA THR A 245 -10.21 6.71 -21.42
C THR A 245 -9.26 7.61 -20.64
N GLN A 246 -8.42 8.34 -21.36
CA GLN A 246 -7.46 9.27 -20.77
C GLN A 246 -8.20 10.44 -20.11
N VAL A 247 -7.82 10.82 -18.89
CA VAL A 247 -8.32 12.04 -18.26
C VAL A 247 -7.82 13.25 -19.04
N LYS A 248 -8.70 14.25 -19.25
CA LYS A 248 -8.37 15.44 -20.04
C LYS A 248 -7.66 16.51 -19.22
N ASP A 249 -7.99 16.57 -17.93
CA ASP A 249 -7.43 17.53 -16.99
C ASP A 249 -6.92 16.82 -15.76
N THR A 250 -5.87 17.36 -15.16
CA THR A 250 -5.35 16.85 -13.91
C THR A 250 -6.35 17.05 -12.79
N LEU A 251 -6.58 15.99 -12.05
CA LEU A 251 -7.68 15.89 -11.10
C LEU A 251 -7.43 16.61 -9.76
N ARG A 252 -6.28 17.28 -9.59
CA ARG A 252 -6.02 18.14 -8.42
C ARG A 252 -5.49 19.50 -8.83
N ALA A 253 -6.20 20.56 -8.47
CA ALA A 253 -5.69 21.92 -8.61
C ALA A 253 -4.42 22.09 -7.76
N GLY A 254 -3.29 22.38 -8.41
CA GLY A 254 -2.01 22.67 -7.75
C GLY A 254 -0.97 21.55 -7.72
N GLU A 255 -1.38 20.29 -7.90
CA GLU A 255 -0.48 19.15 -7.98
C GLU A 255 -0.54 18.55 -9.38
N HIS A 256 0.59 18.32 -10.02
CA HIS A 256 0.73 17.57 -11.28
C HIS A 256 -0.30 17.89 -12.37
N LYS A 257 -0.19 19.03 -13.00
CA LYS A 257 -1.06 19.42 -14.11
C LYS A 257 -0.77 18.70 -15.43
N ALA A 258 0.39 18.05 -15.55
CA ALA A 258 0.76 17.28 -16.74
C ALA A 258 0.55 15.79 -16.50
N LEU A 259 -0.03 15.09 -17.48
CA LEU A 259 0.01 13.63 -17.52
C LEU A 259 1.44 13.20 -17.87
N ARG A 260 2.00 12.25 -17.11
CA ARG A 260 3.37 11.80 -17.27
C ARG A 260 3.42 10.30 -17.45
N HIS A 261 4.48 9.82 -18.04
CA HIS A 261 4.89 8.42 -17.95
C HIS A 261 5.62 8.23 -16.63
N SER A 262 4.85 8.19 -15.50
CA SER A 262 5.41 8.21 -14.16
C SER A 262 6.20 6.97 -13.82
N LEU A 263 7.40 7.16 -13.28
CA LEU A 263 8.29 6.06 -12.87
C LEU A 263 7.64 5.13 -11.83
N GLY A 264 6.82 5.67 -10.94
CA GLY A 264 6.06 4.88 -9.97
C GLY A 264 5.11 3.89 -10.62
N LEU A 265 4.36 4.31 -11.65
CA LEU A 265 3.48 3.42 -12.41
C LEU A 265 4.28 2.41 -13.26
N VAL A 266 5.37 2.83 -13.89
CA VAL A 266 6.29 1.92 -14.58
C VAL A 266 6.79 0.83 -13.64
N ALA A 267 7.15 1.21 -12.43
CA ALA A 267 7.67 0.29 -11.42
C ALA A 267 6.62 -0.73 -10.94
N THR A 268 5.42 -0.25 -10.59
CA THR A 268 4.37 -1.14 -10.07
C THR A 268 3.79 -2.05 -11.16
N SER A 269 3.68 -1.56 -12.40
CA SER A 269 3.30 -2.39 -13.55
C SER A 269 4.35 -3.46 -13.88
N ALA A 270 5.64 -3.16 -13.69
CA ALA A 270 6.70 -4.16 -13.82
C ALA A 270 6.63 -5.22 -12.71
N ALA A 271 6.31 -4.85 -11.47
CA ALA A 271 6.12 -5.81 -10.38
C ALA A 271 4.96 -6.80 -10.67
N ALA A 272 3.92 -6.36 -11.38
CA ALA A 272 2.83 -7.23 -11.83
C ALA A 272 3.30 -8.40 -12.70
N SER A 273 4.47 -8.30 -13.34
CA SER A 273 5.06 -9.39 -14.16
C SER A 273 5.25 -10.70 -13.39
N LEU A 274 5.33 -10.65 -12.04
CA LEU A 274 5.46 -11.85 -11.21
C LEU A 274 4.24 -12.79 -11.31
N MET A 275 3.07 -12.26 -11.66
CA MET A 275 1.83 -13.04 -11.79
C MET A 275 1.38 -13.20 -13.24
N CYS A 276 2.01 -12.51 -14.20
CA CYS A 276 1.64 -12.58 -15.61
C CYS A 276 2.09 -13.88 -16.27
N THR A 277 1.35 -14.30 -17.28
CA THR A 277 1.62 -15.53 -18.05
C THR A 277 2.00 -15.27 -19.52
N HIS A 278 1.91 -14.02 -20.01
CA HIS A 278 2.25 -13.64 -21.37
C HIS A 278 3.69 -13.11 -21.50
N GLU A 279 4.27 -13.19 -22.69
CA GLU A 279 5.67 -12.82 -22.97
C GLU A 279 5.94 -11.31 -22.81
N LYS A 280 4.94 -10.44 -23.00
CA LYS A 280 5.05 -8.99 -22.87
C LYS A 280 5.53 -8.57 -21.46
N SER A 281 5.26 -9.39 -20.44
CA SER A 281 5.63 -9.08 -19.05
C SER A 281 7.12 -8.82 -18.88
N ARG A 282 7.97 -9.44 -19.68
CA ARG A 282 9.41 -9.18 -19.67
C ARG A 282 9.75 -7.75 -20.10
N GLU A 283 9.04 -7.21 -21.07
CA GLU A 283 9.28 -5.84 -21.55
C GLU A 283 9.03 -4.81 -20.43
N PHE A 284 8.01 -5.02 -19.60
CA PHE A 284 7.78 -4.15 -18.42
C PHE A 284 8.95 -4.18 -17.42
N VAL A 285 9.54 -5.36 -17.20
CA VAL A 285 10.71 -5.49 -16.33
C VAL A 285 11.91 -4.78 -16.95
N ASP A 286 12.14 -4.94 -18.27
CA ASP A 286 13.23 -4.28 -18.98
C ASP A 286 13.04 -2.74 -19.00
N LYS A 287 11.79 -2.24 -19.08
CA LYS A 287 11.50 -0.81 -18.96
C LYS A 287 11.87 -0.28 -17.59
N LEU A 288 11.45 -0.94 -16.50
CA LEU A 288 11.83 -0.56 -15.16
C LEU A 288 13.35 -0.59 -14.96
N TRP A 289 14.02 -1.63 -15.46
CA TRP A 289 15.47 -1.77 -15.32
C TRP A 289 16.24 -0.60 -15.94
N ASN A 290 15.79 -0.15 -17.11
CA ASN A 290 16.41 0.93 -17.86
C ASN A 290 15.90 2.33 -17.48
N ALA A 291 14.81 2.43 -16.70
CA ALA A 291 14.23 3.70 -16.30
C ALA A 291 15.17 4.47 -15.35
N LYS A 292 15.35 5.73 -15.65
CA LYS A 292 16.12 6.63 -14.79
C LYS A 292 15.21 7.31 -13.76
N HIS A 293 15.75 7.53 -12.58
CA HIS A 293 15.08 8.32 -11.55
C HIS A 293 15.66 9.75 -11.58
N GLU A 294 15.11 10.57 -12.44
CA GLU A 294 15.55 11.94 -12.72
C GLU A 294 14.31 12.85 -12.92
N PRO A 295 14.45 14.18 -12.82
CA PRO A 295 13.34 15.10 -13.09
C PRO A 295 12.73 14.88 -14.47
N TYR A 296 11.39 14.98 -14.54
CA TYR A 296 10.65 14.97 -15.79
C TYR A 296 10.95 16.23 -16.63
N GLU A 297 10.54 16.24 -17.90
CA GLU A 297 10.81 17.36 -18.83
C GLU A 297 10.28 18.70 -18.32
N ASP A 298 9.21 18.71 -17.55
CA ASP A 298 8.62 19.89 -16.92
C ASP A 298 9.33 20.32 -15.62
N GLY A 299 10.42 19.63 -15.25
CA GLY A 299 11.21 19.90 -14.04
C GLY A 299 10.64 19.30 -12.75
N TYR A 300 9.49 18.64 -12.80
CA TYR A 300 8.95 17.93 -11.64
C TYR A 300 9.82 16.70 -11.31
N PHE A 301 10.05 16.46 -10.03
CA PHE A 301 10.80 15.30 -9.53
C PHE A 301 10.17 14.73 -8.28
N ASP A 302 9.68 13.51 -8.36
CA ASP A 302 9.19 12.77 -7.19
C ASP A 302 10.26 11.83 -6.63
N ALA A 303 11.09 12.40 -5.74
CA ALA A 303 12.12 11.62 -5.06
C ALA A 303 11.52 10.62 -4.04
N TYR A 304 10.33 10.92 -3.52
CA TYR A 304 9.72 10.13 -2.46
C TYR A 304 8.87 8.98 -3.02
N TYR A 305 7.78 9.30 -3.73
CA TYR A 305 6.80 8.29 -4.11
C TYR A 305 7.33 7.41 -5.25
N ASP A 306 7.75 8.00 -6.36
CA ASP A 306 8.36 7.27 -7.47
C ASP A 306 9.60 6.48 -7.02
N GLY A 307 10.45 7.08 -6.18
CA GLY A 307 11.66 6.43 -5.67
C GLY A 307 11.36 5.21 -4.80
N LEU A 308 10.37 5.31 -3.92
CA LEU A 308 9.98 4.18 -3.06
C LEU A 308 9.26 3.08 -3.84
N LEU A 309 8.33 3.40 -4.73
CA LEU A 309 7.68 2.41 -5.57
C LEU A 309 8.68 1.67 -6.46
N ARG A 310 9.66 2.39 -7.02
CA ARG A 310 10.75 1.78 -7.78
C ARG A 310 11.57 0.80 -6.92
N LEU A 311 11.94 1.17 -5.69
CA LEU A 311 12.69 0.30 -4.80
C LEU A 311 11.88 -0.95 -4.43
N PHE A 312 10.60 -0.79 -4.09
CA PHE A 312 9.72 -1.93 -3.81
C PHE A 312 9.59 -2.85 -5.02
N ALA A 313 9.40 -2.32 -6.23
CA ALA A 313 9.33 -3.14 -7.43
C ALA A 313 10.62 -3.96 -7.67
N PHE A 314 11.79 -3.37 -7.45
CA PHE A 314 13.04 -4.13 -7.51
C PHE A 314 13.14 -5.20 -6.42
N MET A 315 12.66 -4.93 -5.20
CA MET A 315 12.60 -5.92 -4.13
C MET A 315 11.69 -7.10 -4.49
N HIS A 316 10.53 -6.82 -5.08
CA HIS A 316 9.60 -7.85 -5.58
C HIS A 316 10.26 -8.71 -6.66
N LEU A 317 10.74 -8.08 -7.73
CA LEU A 317 11.27 -8.77 -8.91
C LEU A 317 12.57 -9.55 -8.63
N SER A 318 13.35 -9.10 -7.64
CA SER A 318 14.57 -9.80 -7.21
C SER A 318 14.32 -10.90 -6.17
N GLY A 319 13.08 -11.10 -5.69
CA GLY A 319 12.76 -12.05 -4.62
C GLY A 319 13.23 -11.62 -3.23
N ASN A 320 13.62 -10.33 -3.07
CA ASN A 320 14.04 -9.79 -1.78
C ASN A 320 12.89 -9.19 -0.96
N TYR A 321 11.66 -9.20 -1.47
CA TYR A 321 10.47 -8.87 -0.70
C TYR A 321 9.74 -10.16 -0.33
N ARG A 322 10.08 -10.72 0.81
CA ARG A 322 9.69 -12.07 1.22
C ARG A 322 9.11 -12.12 2.62
N ILE A 323 8.38 -13.19 2.91
CA ILE A 323 7.93 -13.50 4.28
C ILE A 323 9.18 -13.80 5.12
N ILE A 324 9.31 -13.14 6.26
CA ILE A 324 10.36 -13.39 7.24
C ILE A 324 9.76 -14.29 8.33
N PHE A 325 10.23 -15.53 8.36
CA PHE A 325 9.82 -16.52 9.36
C PHE A 325 10.59 -16.31 10.65
N PRO A 326 10.01 -16.69 11.84
CA PRO A 326 10.76 -16.70 13.09
C PRO A 326 12.01 -17.57 12.97
N GLU A 327 13.12 -17.11 13.51
CA GLU A 327 14.28 -17.98 13.71
C GLU A 327 13.91 -19.14 14.66
N LYS A 328 14.41 -20.35 14.34
CA LYS A 328 14.09 -21.57 15.10
C LYS A 328 14.88 -21.61 16.40
#